data_c475262d85c981c3fe48da0321948e16
#
_entry.id   c475262d85c981c3fe48da0321948e16
#
_cell.length_a   1.000
_cell.length_b   1.000
_cell.length_c   1.000
_cell.angle_alpha   90.00
_cell.angle_beta   90.00
_cell.angle_gamma   90.00
#
_symmetry.space_group_name_H-M   'P 1'
#
loop_
_entity.id
_entity.type
_entity.pdbx_description
1 polymer ?
#
loop_
_entity_poly.entity_id
_entity_poly.type
_entity_poly.pdbx_seq_one_letter_code
_entity_poly.pdbx_strand_id
1 'polypeptide(L)'
;IILGLVTIAIADIGKGAGKMLIVTALIAYGATLFSGFLSYFTGATLFPSLIEPGRPLEEVSEAQGILPFFSVAIPPLMNVMTSLVLAFTLGLGLAALRSDALKNVARDFQEIIVRMISAVILPLLPLYIFGIFLNMTHSGQVFSILMVFIKIIGVIFALHIFLLIFQYSIAALFVQRNPFKLLGRMLPAYFTALGTQSSAATIPVTLEQTKKNGVSADIAGFVVPLCATIHLSG
;
A
#
# COMPACT_ATOMS: atom_id res chain seq x y z
N ILE A 1 -14.86 -1.27 -9.11
CA ILE A 1 -15.38 -1.91 -7.88
C ILE A 1 -15.53 -0.87 -6.77
N ILE A 2 -14.46 -0.14 -6.39
CA ILE A 2 -14.49 0.87 -5.30
C ILE A 2 -15.52 1.96 -5.57
N LEU A 3 -15.52 2.54 -6.78
CA LEU A 3 -16.47 3.59 -7.15
C LEU A 3 -17.92 3.13 -6.99
N GLY A 4 -18.26 1.93 -7.47
CA GLY A 4 -19.61 1.38 -7.37
C GLY A 4 -20.05 1.14 -5.92
N LEU A 5 -19.19 0.53 -5.10
CA LEU A 5 -19.51 0.26 -3.70
C LEU A 5 -19.67 1.54 -2.87
N VAL A 6 -18.78 2.52 -3.05
CA VAL A 6 -18.84 3.80 -2.33
C VAL A 6 -20.05 4.62 -2.77
N THR A 7 -20.38 4.64 -4.06
CA THR A 7 -21.55 5.39 -4.56
C THR A 7 -22.85 4.83 -4.01
N ILE A 8 -23.00 3.50 -3.98
CA ILE A 8 -24.19 2.85 -3.41
C ILE A 8 -24.27 3.12 -1.91
N ALA A 9 -23.17 2.94 -1.18
CA ALA A 9 -23.11 3.19 0.26
C ALA A 9 -23.44 4.65 0.63
N ILE A 10 -23.00 5.64 -0.18
CA ILE A 10 -23.35 7.05 0.01
C ILE A 10 -24.85 7.28 -0.25
N ALA A 11 -25.41 6.66 -1.26
CA ALA A 11 -26.83 6.77 -1.60
C ALA A 11 -27.72 6.21 -0.48
N ASP A 12 -27.32 5.09 0.12
CA ASP A 12 -28.08 4.41 1.18
C ASP A 12 -28.04 5.16 2.53
N ILE A 13 -26.95 5.86 2.84
CA ILE A 13 -26.80 6.62 4.10
C ILE A 13 -27.56 7.97 4.04
N GLY A 14 -27.80 8.50 2.86
CA GLY A 14 -28.58 9.73 2.66
C GLY A 14 -27.94 10.97 3.33
N LYS A 15 -28.74 11.81 4.02
CA LYS A 15 -28.28 13.09 4.60
C LYS A 15 -27.17 12.98 5.65
N GLY A 16 -26.93 11.79 6.22
CA GLY A 16 -25.87 11.51 7.18
C GLY A 16 -24.49 11.25 6.54
N ALA A 17 -24.46 10.93 5.25
CA ALA A 17 -23.26 10.51 4.54
C ALA A 17 -22.14 11.57 4.57
N GLY A 18 -22.46 12.84 4.45
CA GLY A 18 -21.49 13.93 4.48
C GLY A 18 -20.73 14.03 5.81
N LYS A 19 -21.47 13.97 6.94
CA LYS A 19 -20.85 13.98 8.27
C LYS A 19 -19.98 12.74 8.49
N MET A 20 -20.47 11.58 8.08
CA MET A 20 -19.74 10.32 8.24
C MET A 20 -18.48 10.30 7.36
N LEU A 21 -18.55 10.85 6.14
CA LEU A 21 -17.38 11.03 5.27
C LEU A 21 -16.30 11.88 5.91
N ILE A 22 -16.67 13.06 6.45
CA ILE A 22 -15.71 13.96 7.10
C ILE A 22 -15.07 13.29 8.32
N VAL A 23 -15.87 12.67 9.20
CA VAL A 23 -15.36 12.01 10.39
C VAL A 23 -14.43 10.84 10.01
N THR A 24 -14.83 10.01 9.05
CA THR A 24 -14.01 8.90 8.56
C THR A 24 -12.70 9.40 7.96
N ALA A 25 -12.75 10.44 7.13
CA ALA A 25 -11.56 11.03 6.54
C ALA A 25 -10.60 11.60 7.60
N LEU A 26 -11.12 12.36 8.57
CA LEU A 26 -10.31 12.91 9.66
C LEU A 26 -9.61 11.81 10.48
N ILE A 27 -10.34 10.74 10.83
CA ILE A 27 -9.77 9.59 11.55
C ILE A 27 -8.72 8.90 10.70
N ALA A 28 -9.01 8.64 9.42
CA ALA A 28 -8.10 7.96 8.50
C ALA A 28 -6.80 8.75 8.31
N TYR A 29 -6.89 10.06 8.03
CA TYR A 29 -5.71 10.91 7.88
C TYR A 29 -4.96 11.10 9.20
N GLY A 30 -5.65 11.28 10.31
CA GLY A 30 -5.03 11.34 11.64
C GLY A 30 -4.24 10.08 11.98
N ALA A 31 -4.81 8.91 11.72
CA ALA A 31 -4.12 7.61 11.90
C ALA A 31 -2.93 7.46 10.95
N THR A 32 -3.06 7.88 9.68
CA THR A 32 -1.98 7.84 8.69
C THR A 32 -0.82 8.76 9.11
N LEU A 33 -1.10 9.99 9.54
CA LEU A 33 -0.09 10.91 10.04
C LEU A 33 0.62 10.36 11.28
N PHE A 34 -0.14 9.84 12.23
CA PHE A 34 0.42 9.24 13.45
C PHE A 34 1.37 8.08 13.10
N SER A 35 0.93 7.16 12.23
CA SER A 35 1.78 6.04 11.81
C SER A 35 3.02 6.50 11.05
N GLY A 36 2.88 7.53 10.20
CA GLY A 36 4.00 8.13 9.48
C GLY A 36 5.04 8.75 10.41
N PHE A 37 4.62 9.54 11.40
CA PHE A 37 5.53 10.07 12.42
C PHE A 37 6.18 8.97 13.25
N LEU A 38 5.41 7.98 13.70
CA LEU A 38 5.95 6.86 14.46
C LEU A 38 6.99 6.08 13.66
N SER A 39 6.71 5.79 12.39
CA SER A 39 7.65 5.11 11.48
C SER A 39 8.91 5.94 11.26
N TYR A 40 8.77 7.26 11.06
CA TYR A 40 9.90 8.17 10.92
C TYR A 40 10.80 8.17 12.15
N PHE A 41 10.23 8.36 13.35
CA PHE A 41 11.02 8.34 14.60
C PHE A 41 11.68 7.00 14.85
N THR A 42 10.97 5.90 14.59
CA THR A 42 11.54 4.55 14.73
C THR A 42 12.67 4.34 13.73
N GLY A 43 12.50 4.74 12.48
CA GLY A 43 13.55 4.67 11.47
C GLY A 43 14.77 5.52 11.83
N ALA A 44 14.54 6.77 12.23
CA ALA A 44 15.60 7.71 12.60
C ALA A 44 16.43 7.23 13.82
N THR A 45 15.79 6.51 14.75
CA THR A 45 16.47 6.04 15.97
C THR A 45 17.08 4.66 15.82
N LEU A 46 16.41 3.73 15.13
CA LEU A 46 16.85 2.33 15.07
C LEU A 46 17.75 2.05 13.85
N PHE A 47 17.51 2.66 12.70
CA PHE A 47 18.29 2.33 11.50
C PHE A 47 19.77 2.70 11.58
N PRO A 48 20.19 3.82 12.22
CA PRO A 48 21.61 4.10 12.41
C PRO A 48 22.36 3.02 13.22
N SER A 49 21.67 2.31 14.11
CA SER A 49 22.24 1.23 14.90
C SER A 49 22.13 -0.16 14.24
N LEU A 50 21.18 -0.33 13.31
CA LEU A 50 20.95 -1.59 12.61
C LEU A 50 21.74 -1.70 11.30
N ILE A 51 21.98 -0.56 10.67
CA ILE A 51 22.78 -0.43 9.45
C ILE A 51 24.12 0.11 9.89
N GLU A 52 25.17 -0.70 9.85
CA GLU A 52 26.52 -0.26 10.21
C GLU A 52 26.91 0.98 9.40
N PRO A 53 27.32 2.10 10.04
CA PRO A 53 27.71 3.33 9.36
C PRO A 53 29.13 3.20 8.77
N GLY A 54 29.35 2.27 7.86
CA GLY A 54 30.67 2.01 7.31
C GLY A 54 30.69 1.26 5.99
N ARG A 55 29.53 0.79 5.53
CA ARG A 55 29.40 0.31 4.16
C ARG A 55 28.23 1.06 3.51
N PRO A 56 28.49 2.17 2.79
CA PRO A 56 27.48 2.79 1.96
C PRO A 56 26.91 1.72 1.03
N LEU A 57 25.57 1.58 0.99
CA LEU A 57 24.92 0.77 -0.05
C LEU A 57 25.27 1.28 -1.46
N GLU A 58 25.79 2.50 -1.56
CA GLU A 58 26.33 3.11 -2.78
C GLU A 58 27.69 2.55 -3.21
N GLU A 59 28.48 1.94 -2.28
CA GLU A 59 29.66 1.18 -2.62
C GLU A 59 29.36 -0.31 -2.95
N VAL A 60 28.10 -0.65 -3.22
CA VAL A 60 27.79 -1.74 -4.14
C VAL A 60 28.29 -1.28 -5.51
N SER A 61 29.60 -1.16 -5.54
CA SER A 61 30.36 -0.69 -6.66
C SER A 61 29.97 -1.51 -7.85
N GLU A 62 29.34 -0.90 -8.84
CA GLU A 62 29.21 -1.47 -10.19
C GLU A 62 30.54 -2.05 -10.67
N ALA A 63 31.66 -1.65 -10.04
CA ALA A 63 33.02 -2.08 -10.34
C ALA A 63 33.36 -3.54 -9.97
N GLN A 64 32.54 -4.22 -9.12
CA GLN A 64 32.76 -5.65 -8.76
C GLN A 64 31.67 -6.59 -9.28
N GLY A 65 30.65 -6.09 -9.94
CA GLY A 65 29.61 -6.88 -10.55
C GLY A 65 29.98 -7.41 -11.94
N ILE A 66 29.20 -8.40 -12.40
CA ILE A 66 29.31 -8.89 -13.77
C ILE A 66 28.80 -7.77 -14.70
N LEU A 67 29.72 -7.24 -15.53
CA LEU A 67 29.36 -6.22 -16.50
C LEU A 67 28.48 -6.83 -17.61
N PRO A 68 27.41 -6.16 -18.03
CA PRO A 68 26.59 -6.62 -19.14
C PRO A 68 27.39 -6.55 -20.44
N PHE A 69 27.21 -7.52 -21.34
CA PHE A 69 27.86 -7.52 -22.67
C PHE A 69 27.43 -6.32 -23.52
N PHE A 70 26.20 -5.83 -23.30
CA PHE A 70 25.69 -4.61 -23.95
C PHE A 70 24.64 -3.98 -23.05
N SER A 71 24.50 -2.68 -23.14
CA SER A 71 23.45 -1.92 -22.44
C SER A 71 22.47 -1.36 -23.46
N VAL A 72 21.17 -1.59 -23.22
CA VAL A 72 20.10 -0.98 -24.01
C VAL A 72 19.55 0.19 -23.22
N ALA A 73 19.87 1.40 -23.62
CA ALA A 73 19.32 2.60 -23.01
C ALA A 73 17.93 2.89 -23.61
N ILE A 74 16.88 2.69 -22.83
CA ILE A 74 15.52 3.07 -23.20
C ILE A 74 15.13 4.27 -22.33
N PRO A 75 15.32 5.51 -22.82
CA PRO A 75 14.93 6.69 -22.04
C PRO A 75 13.42 6.73 -21.87
N PRO A 76 12.91 7.07 -20.66
CA PRO A 76 11.49 7.20 -20.44
C PRO A 76 10.95 8.39 -21.23
N LEU A 77 9.77 8.24 -21.85
CA LEU A 77 9.08 9.32 -22.53
C LEU A 77 8.74 10.49 -21.59
N MET A 78 8.44 10.18 -20.33
CA MET A 78 8.19 11.15 -19.27
C MET A 78 8.78 10.61 -17.97
N ASN A 79 9.30 11.49 -17.14
CA ASN A 79 9.70 11.10 -15.80
C ASN A 79 8.47 10.87 -14.90
N VAL A 80 8.66 10.25 -13.73
CA VAL A 80 7.58 9.86 -12.82
C VAL A 80 6.76 11.07 -12.37
N MET A 81 7.42 12.19 -12.03
CA MET A 81 6.72 13.40 -11.55
C MET A 81 5.88 14.05 -12.64
N THR A 82 6.42 14.15 -13.87
CA THR A 82 5.65 14.66 -15.01
C THR A 82 4.43 13.80 -15.32
N SER A 83 4.59 12.47 -15.25
CA SER A 83 3.49 11.52 -15.45
C SER A 83 2.41 11.66 -14.39
N LEU A 84 2.79 11.86 -13.12
CA LEU A 84 1.85 12.09 -12.01
C LEU A 84 1.07 13.39 -12.17
N VAL A 85 1.76 14.50 -12.46
CA VAL A 85 1.10 15.81 -12.70
C VAL A 85 0.12 15.71 -13.86
N LEU A 86 0.52 15.08 -14.97
CA LEU A 86 -0.34 14.87 -16.12
C LEU A 86 -1.56 13.98 -15.78
N ALA A 87 -1.35 12.90 -15.01
CA ALA A 87 -2.44 12.02 -14.59
C ALA A 87 -3.44 12.74 -13.69
N PHE A 88 -2.98 13.58 -12.74
CA PHE A 88 -3.87 14.39 -11.90
C PHE A 88 -4.64 15.42 -12.70
N THR A 89 -3.98 16.16 -13.58
CA THR A 89 -4.65 17.21 -14.40
C THR A 89 -5.68 16.61 -15.35
N LEU A 90 -5.32 15.51 -16.03
CA LEU A 90 -6.26 14.79 -16.90
C LEU A 90 -7.42 14.16 -16.11
N GLY A 91 -7.13 13.54 -14.96
CA GLY A 91 -8.14 12.92 -14.10
C GLY A 91 -9.16 13.94 -13.58
N LEU A 92 -8.71 15.09 -13.08
CA LEU A 92 -9.58 16.17 -12.64
C LEU A 92 -10.37 16.78 -13.81
N GLY A 93 -9.70 16.98 -14.95
CA GLY A 93 -10.37 17.45 -16.18
C GLY A 93 -11.46 16.49 -16.66
N LEU A 94 -11.20 15.19 -16.67
CA LEU A 94 -12.19 14.15 -17.01
C LEU A 94 -13.39 14.12 -16.05
N ALA A 95 -13.13 14.33 -14.76
CA ALA A 95 -14.19 14.39 -13.75
C ALA A 95 -15.09 15.64 -13.98
N ALA A 96 -14.50 16.77 -14.38
CA ALA A 96 -15.20 18.02 -14.60
C ALA A 96 -15.99 18.03 -15.94
N LEU A 97 -15.41 17.51 -17.01
CA LEU A 97 -15.98 17.56 -18.37
C LEU A 97 -17.10 16.57 -18.65
N ARG A 98 -17.33 15.58 -17.80
CA ARG A 98 -18.32 14.50 -17.98
C ARG A 98 -18.26 13.84 -19.37
N SER A 99 -17.09 13.79 -19.98
CA SER A 99 -16.88 13.23 -21.33
C SER A 99 -16.67 11.72 -21.25
N ASP A 100 -17.61 10.95 -21.78
CA ASP A 100 -17.50 9.50 -21.83
C ASP A 100 -16.46 9.02 -22.87
N ALA A 101 -16.33 9.76 -23.98
CA ALA A 101 -15.36 9.43 -25.01
C ALA A 101 -13.92 9.43 -24.50
N LEU A 102 -13.52 10.49 -23.82
CA LEU A 102 -12.16 10.60 -23.27
C LEU A 102 -11.91 9.63 -22.11
N LYS A 103 -12.94 9.32 -21.31
CA LYS A 103 -12.87 8.27 -20.29
C LYS A 103 -12.64 6.89 -20.88
N ASN A 104 -13.31 6.58 -21.99
CA ASN A 104 -13.15 5.30 -22.67
C ASN A 104 -11.74 5.17 -23.25
N VAL A 105 -11.22 6.21 -23.91
CA VAL A 105 -9.84 6.24 -24.40
C VAL A 105 -8.83 6.01 -23.27
N ALA A 106 -9.00 6.69 -22.13
CA ALA A 106 -8.13 6.50 -20.99
C ALA A 106 -8.20 5.08 -20.41
N ARG A 107 -9.41 4.47 -20.42
CA ARG A 107 -9.61 3.09 -19.97
C ARG A 107 -8.99 2.08 -20.93
N ASP A 108 -9.18 2.25 -22.22
CA ASP A 108 -8.60 1.39 -23.25
C ASP A 108 -7.07 1.44 -23.19
N PHE A 109 -6.51 2.65 -23.04
CA PHE A 109 -5.08 2.82 -22.85
C PHE A 109 -4.56 2.09 -21.58
N GLN A 110 -5.28 2.24 -20.45
CA GLN A 110 -4.96 1.51 -19.23
C GLN A 110 -4.99 -0.01 -19.45
N GLU A 111 -5.99 -0.52 -20.19
CA GLU A 111 -6.09 -1.96 -20.45
C GLU A 111 -4.91 -2.45 -21.31
N ILE A 112 -4.51 -1.70 -22.34
CA ILE A 112 -3.33 -2.02 -23.15
C ILE A 112 -2.07 -2.11 -22.28
N ILE A 113 -1.85 -1.11 -21.41
CA ILE A 113 -0.68 -1.09 -20.52
C ILE A 113 -0.70 -2.28 -19.54
N VAL A 114 -1.85 -2.57 -18.93
CA VAL A 114 -1.99 -3.71 -18.00
C VAL A 114 -1.74 -5.04 -18.73
N ARG A 115 -2.26 -5.23 -19.93
CA ARG A 115 -2.00 -6.43 -20.74
C ARG A 115 -0.53 -6.56 -21.10
N MET A 116 0.13 -5.46 -21.49
CA MET A 116 1.57 -5.44 -21.78
C MET A 116 2.41 -5.83 -20.54
N ILE A 117 2.11 -5.24 -19.38
CA ILE A 117 2.77 -5.58 -18.13
C ILE A 117 2.60 -7.08 -17.80
N SER A 118 1.36 -7.57 -17.90
CA SER A 118 1.04 -8.96 -17.56
C SER A 118 1.64 -9.97 -18.54
N ALA A 119 1.73 -9.63 -19.82
CA ALA A 119 2.22 -10.55 -20.85
C ALA A 119 3.75 -10.53 -21.00
N VAL A 120 4.40 -9.41 -20.69
CA VAL A 120 5.84 -9.21 -20.93
C VAL A 120 6.61 -9.05 -19.63
N ILE A 121 6.24 -8.06 -18.81
CA ILE A 121 7.04 -7.69 -17.63
C ILE A 121 6.95 -8.76 -16.55
N LEU A 122 5.72 -9.18 -16.18
CA LEU A 122 5.53 -10.16 -15.10
C LEU A 122 6.20 -11.51 -15.37
N PRO A 123 6.16 -12.10 -16.57
CA PRO A 123 6.87 -13.34 -16.84
C PRO A 123 8.40 -13.22 -16.81
N LEU A 124 8.94 -12.04 -17.14
CA LEU A 124 10.38 -11.78 -17.13
C LEU A 124 10.90 -11.36 -15.75
N LEU A 125 10.04 -10.90 -14.86
CA LEU A 125 10.39 -10.44 -13.53
C LEU A 125 11.18 -11.46 -12.69
N PRO A 126 10.81 -12.78 -12.64
CA PRO A 126 11.59 -13.78 -11.92
C PRO A 126 13.02 -13.93 -12.44
N LEU A 127 13.21 -13.86 -13.76
CA LEU A 127 14.54 -13.91 -14.38
C LEU A 127 15.38 -12.68 -14.03
N TYR A 128 14.76 -11.52 -14.02
CA TYR A 128 15.41 -10.28 -13.61
C TYR A 128 15.85 -10.32 -12.14
N ILE A 129 14.95 -10.75 -11.25
CA ILE A 129 15.25 -10.92 -9.81
C ILE A 129 16.36 -11.96 -9.63
N PHE A 130 16.30 -13.09 -10.33
CA PHE A 130 17.36 -14.10 -10.31
C PHE A 130 18.71 -13.51 -10.72
N GLY A 131 18.76 -12.72 -11.80
CA GLY A 131 19.98 -12.04 -12.25
C GLY A 131 20.58 -11.09 -11.20
N ILE A 132 19.73 -10.31 -10.50
CA ILE A 132 20.16 -9.46 -9.39
C ILE A 132 20.80 -10.30 -8.28
N PHE A 133 20.11 -11.35 -7.81
CA PHE A 133 20.64 -12.20 -6.75
C PHE A 133 21.90 -12.94 -7.16
N LEU A 134 22.01 -13.36 -8.43
CA LEU A 134 23.23 -13.97 -8.96
C LEU A 134 24.41 -13.00 -8.90
N ASN A 135 24.22 -11.75 -9.32
CA ASN A 135 25.25 -10.71 -9.27
C ASN A 135 25.66 -10.40 -7.81
N MET A 136 24.68 -10.28 -6.91
CA MET A 136 24.93 -10.07 -5.48
C MET A 136 25.66 -11.26 -4.83
N THR A 137 25.37 -12.48 -5.27
CA THR A 137 26.06 -13.70 -4.80
C THR A 137 27.52 -13.70 -5.29
N HIS A 138 27.75 -13.36 -6.54
CA HIS A 138 29.10 -13.26 -7.11
C HIS A 138 29.96 -12.23 -6.37
N SER A 139 29.37 -11.09 -5.99
CA SER A 139 30.07 -10.03 -5.22
C SER A 139 30.21 -10.35 -3.71
N GLY A 140 29.73 -11.50 -3.25
CA GLY A 140 29.80 -11.94 -1.84
C GLY A 140 28.93 -11.14 -0.87
N GLN A 141 28.04 -10.28 -1.36
CA GLN A 141 27.26 -9.33 -0.56
C GLN A 141 25.89 -9.86 -0.12
N VAL A 142 25.43 -10.99 -0.68
CA VAL A 142 24.09 -11.53 -0.42
C VAL A 142 23.80 -11.70 1.07
N PHE A 143 24.73 -12.28 1.82
CA PHE A 143 24.51 -12.56 3.25
C PHE A 143 24.34 -11.26 4.06
N SER A 144 25.21 -10.27 3.84
CA SER A 144 25.14 -8.98 4.53
C SER A 144 23.83 -8.24 4.21
N ILE A 145 23.44 -8.22 2.94
CA ILE A 145 22.20 -7.58 2.50
C ILE A 145 20.98 -8.29 3.07
N LEU A 146 20.92 -9.63 3.01
CA LEU A 146 19.81 -10.39 3.59
C LEU A 146 19.68 -10.18 5.10
N MET A 147 20.79 -10.09 5.83
CA MET A 147 20.76 -9.81 7.27
C MET A 147 20.22 -8.42 7.60
N VAL A 148 20.57 -7.41 6.81
CA VAL A 148 20.00 -6.06 6.93
C VAL A 148 18.50 -6.08 6.62
N PHE A 149 18.09 -6.75 5.53
CA PHE A 149 16.68 -6.88 5.18
C PHE A 149 15.87 -7.59 6.26
N ILE A 150 16.36 -8.67 6.84
CA ILE A 150 15.67 -9.39 7.94
C ILE A 150 15.47 -8.47 9.15
N LYS A 151 16.50 -7.68 9.51
CA LYS A 151 16.39 -6.71 10.60
C LYS A 151 15.34 -5.63 10.30
N ILE A 152 15.37 -5.04 9.10
CA ILE A 152 14.40 -4.02 8.67
C ILE A 152 12.98 -4.59 8.67
N ILE A 153 12.77 -5.76 8.07
CA ILE A 153 11.47 -6.44 8.03
C ILE A 153 10.97 -6.72 9.45
N GLY A 154 11.85 -7.17 10.34
CA GLY A 154 11.51 -7.38 11.75
C GLY A 154 11.01 -6.11 12.44
N VAL A 155 11.66 -4.96 12.21
CA VAL A 155 11.22 -3.65 12.74
C VAL A 155 9.87 -3.25 12.14
N ILE A 156 9.68 -3.43 10.83
CA ILE A 156 8.41 -3.12 10.15
C ILE A 156 7.27 -3.95 10.75
N PHE A 157 7.45 -5.28 10.90
CA PHE A 157 6.42 -6.12 11.50
C PHE A 157 6.14 -5.77 12.97
N ALA A 158 7.16 -5.45 13.75
CA ALA A 158 6.99 -5.01 15.14
C ALA A 158 6.17 -3.71 15.22
N LEU A 159 6.48 -2.72 14.36
CA LEU A 159 5.72 -1.49 14.24
C LEU A 159 4.27 -1.75 13.82
N HIS A 160 4.08 -2.60 12.84
CA HIS A 160 2.76 -2.96 12.33
C HIS A 160 1.88 -3.58 13.42
N ILE A 161 2.40 -4.56 14.14
CA ILE A 161 1.70 -5.18 15.27
C ILE A 161 1.41 -4.16 16.37
N PHE A 162 2.38 -3.30 16.70
CA PHE A 162 2.19 -2.22 17.66
C PHE A 162 1.06 -1.28 17.25
N LEU A 163 1.07 -0.79 15.99
CA LEU A 163 0.04 0.09 15.46
C LEU A 163 -1.35 -0.55 15.49
N LEU A 164 -1.46 -1.83 15.13
CA LEU A 164 -2.72 -2.55 15.21
C LEU A 164 -3.23 -2.62 16.65
N ILE A 165 -2.39 -3.04 17.59
CA ILE A 165 -2.78 -3.11 19.01
C ILE A 165 -3.17 -1.72 19.51
N PHE A 166 -2.42 -0.68 19.19
CA PHE A 166 -2.67 0.70 19.60
C PHE A 166 -4.02 1.21 19.05
N GLN A 167 -4.28 1.07 17.76
CA GLN A 167 -5.53 1.51 17.12
C GLN A 167 -6.74 0.75 17.68
N TYR A 168 -6.62 -0.58 17.86
CA TYR A 168 -7.70 -1.37 18.45
C TYR A 168 -7.90 -1.08 19.93
N SER A 169 -6.85 -0.69 20.66
CA SER A 169 -6.98 -0.25 22.05
C SER A 169 -7.74 1.07 22.14
N ILE A 170 -7.45 2.03 21.28
CA ILE A 170 -8.22 3.28 21.21
C ILE A 170 -9.68 2.99 20.87
N ALA A 171 -9.95 2.18 19.86
CA ALA A 171 -11.30 1.81 19.49
C ALA A 171 -12.05 1.10 20.65
N ALA A 172 -11.35 0.25 21.39
CA ALA A 172 -11.89 -0.49 22.52
C ALA A 172 -12.30 0.42 23.70
N LEU A 173 -11.60 1.54 23.91
CA LEU A 173 -11.96 2.54 24.93
C LEU A 173 -13.33 3.15 24.65
N PHE A 174 -13.65 3.42 23.37
CA PHE A 174 -14.94 3.99 22.98
C PHE A 174 -16.09 2.98 23.02
N VAL A 175 -15.80 1.70 22.70
CA VAL A 175 -16.82 0.65 22.57
C VAL A 175 -16.91 -0.21 23.84
N GLN A 176 -16.01 -0.03 24.80
CA GLN A 176 -15.91 -0.81 26.05
C GLN A 176 -15.85 -2.34 25.81
N ARG A 177 -15.08 -2.75 24.80
CA ARG A 177 -14.86 -4.15 24.43
C ARG A 177 -13.36 -4.48 24.49
N ASN A 178 -13.04 -5.75 24.65
CA ASN A 178 -11.65 -6.22 24.69
C ASN A 178 -10.97 -6.04 23.33
N PRO A 179 -9.87 -5.26 23.22
CA PRO A 179 -9.19 -4.98 21.97
C PRO A 179 -8.62 -6.23 21.31
N PHE A 180 -8.12 -7.19 22.10
CA PHE A 180 -7.57 -8.44 21.57
C PHE A 180 -8.63 -9.34 20.96
N LYS A 181 -9.87 -9.33 21.49
CA LYS A 181 -10.99 -10.06 20.87
C LYS A 181 -11.43 -9.41 19.56
N LEU A 182 -11.42 -8.06 19.50
CA LEU A 182 -11.73 -7.32 18.27
C LEU A 182 -10.68 -7.60 17.21
N LEU A 183 -9.39 -7.49 17.58
CA LEU A 183 -8.27 -7.75 16.68
C LEU A 183 -8.23 -9.22 16.21
N GLY A 184 -8.44 -10.17 17.13
CA GLY A 184 -8.49 -11.60 16.81
C GLY A 184 -9.52 -11.97 15.74
N ARG A 185 -10.69 -11.31 15.76
CA ARG A 185 -11.71 -11.50 14.72
C ARG A 185 -11.29 -10.95 13.35
N MET A 186 -10.37 -9.96 13.32
CA MET A 186 -9.87 -9.39 12.08
C MET A 186 -8.69 -10.16 11.47
N LEU A 187 -8.14 -11.17 12.16
CA LEU A 187 -7.02 -11.98 11.64
C LEU A 187 -7.24 -12.54 10.23
N PRO A 188 -8.44 -13.06 9.86
CA PRO A 188 -8.67 -13.51 8.50
C PRO A 188 -8.49 -12.40 7.46
N ALA A 189 -8.95 -11.17 7.76
CA ALA A 189 -8.75 -10.02 6.89
C ALA A 189 -7.27 -9.62 6.81
N TYR A 190 -6.55 -9.68 7.94
CA TYR A 190 -5.12 -9.40 8.01
C TYR A 190 -4.30 -10.36 7.13
N PHE A 191 -4.53 -11.68 7.27
CA PHE A 191 -3.82 -12.66 6.44
C PHE A 191 -4.20 -12.58 4.96
N THR A 192 -5.46 -12.23 4.66
CA THR A 192 -5.87 -11.96 3.27
C THR A 192 -5.14 -10.75 2.70
N ALA A 193 -4.98 -9.67 3.48
CA ALA A 193 -4.24 -8.49 3.07
C ALA A 193 -2.76 -8.79 2.82
N LEU A 194 -2.11 -9.54 3.71
CA LEU A 194 -0.72 -9.98 3.54
C LEU A 194 -0.54 -10.85 2.29
N GLY A 195 -1.46 -11.76 2.03
CA GLY A 195 -1.37 -12.68 0.89
C GLY A 195 -1.68 -12.01 -0.45
N THR A 196 -2.65 -11.10 -0.49
CA THR A 196 -3.08 -10.44 -1.73
C THR A 196 -2.31 -9.16 -2.03
N GLN A 197 -1.72 -8.53 -1.00
CA GLN A 197 -1.10 -7.19 -1.07
C GLN A 197 -2.02 -6.14 -1.73
N SER A 198 -3.33 -6.34 -1.60
CA SER A 198 -4.36 -5.50 -2.21
C SER A 198 -5.48 -5.19 -1.24
N SER A 199 -5.56 -3.93 -0.83
CA SER A 199 -6.65 -3.43 0.01
C SER A 199 -8.02 -3.65 -0.62
N ALA A 200 -8.13 -3.47 -1.95
CA ALA A 200 -9.37 -3.67 -2.67
C ALA A 200 -9.82 -5.15 -2.68
N ALA A 201 -8.89 -6.09 -2.87
CA ALA A 201 -9.20 -7.52 -2.83
C ALA A 201 -9.60 -7.99 -1.42
N THR A 202 -9.18 -7.28 -0.38
CA THR A 202 -9.46 -7.60 1.01
C THR A 202 -10.82 -7.06 1.49
N ILE A 203 -11.43 -6.12 0.78
CA ILE A 203 -12.71 -5.48 1.18
C ILE A 203 -13.79 -6.51 1.58
N PRO A 204 -14.10 -7.58 0.84
CA PRO A 204 -15.17 -8.50 1.21
C PRO A 204 -14.92 -9.17 2.56
N VAL A 205 -13.70 -9.63 2.80
CA VAL A 205 -13.32 -10.30 4.04
C VAL A 205 -13.33 -9.30 5.21
N THR A 206 -12.81 -8.09 5.00
CA THR A 206 -12.81 -7.02 6.00
C THR A 206 -14.22 -6.64 6.39
N LEU A 207 -15.15 -6.51 5.42
CA LEU A 207 -16.57 -6.24 5.68
C LEU A 207 -17.21 -7.31 6.56
N GLU A 208 -16.97 -8.57 6.24
CA GLU A 208 -17.52 -9.70 7.01
C GLU A 208 -17.02 -9.68 8.47
N GLN A 209 -15.70 -9.53 8.65
CA GLN A 209 -15.12 -9.50 9.99
C GLN A 209 -15.52 -8.25 10.79
N THR A 210 -15.65 -7.10 10.13
CA THR A 210 -16.13 -5.86 10.74
C THR A 210 -17.58 -6.02 11.28
N LYS A 211 -18.45 -6.67 10.50
CA LYS A 211 -19.81 -7.00 10.96
C LYS A 211 -19.80 -7.95 12.15
N LYS A 212 -18.92 -8.97 12.17
CA LYS A 212 -18.73 -9.86 13.32
C LYS A 212 -18.24 -9.12 14.57
N ASN A 213 -17.54 -8.01 14.40
CA ASN A 213 -17.17 -7.10 15.49
C ASN A 213 -18.33 -6.24 16.01
N GLY A 214 -19.51 -6.32 15.38
CA GLY A 214 -20.73 -5.66 15.81
C GLY A 214 -20.97 -4.29 15.18
N VAL A 215 -20.27 -3.96 14.09
CA VAL A 215 -20.52 -2.75 13.29
C VAL A 215 -21.72 -3.01 12.37
N SER A 216 -22.65 -2.03 12.28
CA SER A 216 -23.80 -2.13 11.38
C SER A 216 -23.38 -2.30 9.92
N ALA A 217 -24.22 -2.97 9.14
CA ALA A 217 -23.91 -3.25 7.74
C ALA A 217 -23.70 -1.96 6.91
N ASP A 218 -24.51 -0.93 7.19
CA ASP A 218 -24.48 0.35 6.48
C ASP A 218 -23.16 1.10 6.75
N ILE A 219 -22.74 1.20 8.02
CA ILE A 219 -21.48 1.84 8.40
C ILE A 219 -20.29 1.04 7.85
N ALA A 220 -20.28 -0.28 8.00
CA ALA A 220 -19.21 -1.11 7.47
C ALA A 220 -19.12 -1.02 5.94
N GLY A 221 -20.28 -1.07 5.24
CA GLY A 221 -20.35 -0.97 3.79
C GLY A 221 -19.85 0.35 3.23
N PHE A 222 -19.93 1.44 4.01
CA PHE A 222 -19.41 2.74 3.64
C PHE A 222 -17.92 2.89 4.02
N VAL A 223 -17.59 2.65 5.28
CA VAL A 223 -16.26 2.96 5.84
C VAL A 223 -15.17 2.04 5.29
N VAL A 224 -15.45 0.74 5.18
CA VAL A 224 -14.40 -0.21 4.75
C VAL A 224 -13.92 0.04 3.31
N PRO A 225 -14.80 0.19 2.29
CA PRO A 225 -14.34 0.50 0.94
C PRO A 225 -13.66 1.89 0.83
N LEU A 226 -14.16 2.88 1.58
CA LEU A 226 -13.57 4.21 1.61
C LEU A 226 -12.16 4.15 2.23
N CYS A 227 -12.00 3.54 3.40
CA CYS A 227 -10.72 3.42 4.06
C CYS A 227 -9.71 2.57 3.29
N ALA A 228 -10.16 1.60 2.49
CA ALA A 228 -9.26 0.84 1.61
C ALA A 228 -8.50 1.72 0.60
N THR A 229 -8.98 2.95 0.35
CA THR A 229 -8.35 3.91 -0.57
C THR A 229 -7.65 5.08 0.11
N ILE A 230 -8.13 5.52 1.26
CA ILE A 230 -7.64 6.76 1.91
C ILE A 230 -6.84 6.50 3.20
N HIS A 231 -6.91 5.31 3.77
CA HIS A 231 -6.23 4.96 5.02
C HIS A 231 -4.97 4.14 4.73
N LEU A 232 -3.81 4.77 4.85
CA LEU A 232 -2.50 4.21 4.52
C LEU A 232 -1.61 4.11 5.78
N SER A 233 -2.16 3.63 6.89
CA SER A 233 -1.46 3.62 8.19
C SER A 233 -0.81 2.27 8.52
N GLY A 234 -0.25 1.56 7.56
CA GLY A 234 0.45 0.32 7.85
C GLY A 234 0.87 -0.45 6.63
#